data_c44a1bae473b71275cd08dc379d8cffa
#
_entry.id   c44a1bae473b71275cd08dc379d8cffa
#
_cell.length_a   1.000
_cell.length_b   1.000
_cell.length_c   1.000
_cell.angle_alpha   90.00
_cell.angle_beta   90.00
_cell.angle_gamma   90.00
#
_symmetry.space_group_name_H-M   'P 1'
#
loop_
_entity.id
_entity.type
_entity.pdbx_description
1 polymer ?
#
loop_
_entity_poly.entity_id
_entity_poly.type
_entity_poly.pdbx_seq_one_letter_code
_entity_poly.pdbx_strand_id
1 'polypeptide(L)'
;MTLPAPRTGVLARKVGMTRVFDADGRHVPVTVLSLEGCQVVGVRTEEERTVKTKKGGEVVRTDGYKAVILGAGDKKAKRTVKALRGQFAKAGVAPKAKIKEFRVSGDLPEVGSTVLADHFVEGQKVDVSAQSIGKGFAGAMKRWNFGGLRATHGVSLSHRSHGSTGMRQDPGRVFKNKKMAGHLGDERITTQNLTVVRTDVERGLILVKGAVPGHDGTFVEIRDAVKKALPENAPKSGSFKAPEKLTAGGEG
;
A
#
# COMPACT_ATOMS: atom_id res chain seq x y z
N MET A 1 -21.78 0.59 -14.19
CA MET A 1 -21.50 0.55 -12.74
C MET A 1 -20.53 1.68 -12.45
N THR A 2 -20.98 2.75 -11.82
CA THR A 2 -20.12 3.80 -11.27
C THR A 2 -19.34 3.22 -10.10
N LEU A 3 -18.02 3.23 -10.19
CA LEU A 3 -17.17 2.86 -9.05
C LEU A 3 -17.51 3.82 -7.88
N PRO A 4 -17.63 3.31 -6.64
CA PRO A 4 -17.85 4.17 -5.49
C PRO A 4 -16.71 5.19 -5.38
N ALA A 5 -17.04 6.40 -4.94
CA ALA A 5 -16.05 7.44 -4.71
C ALA A 5 -14.96 6.90 -3.77
N PRO A 6 -13.68 7.01 -4.13
CA PRO A 6 -12.62 6.46 -3.31
C PRO A 6 -12.55 7.20 -1.97
N ARG A 7 -12.68 6.45 -0.87
CA ARG A 7 -12.34 6.94 0.46
C ARG A 7 -10.85 6.73 0.73
N THR A 8 -10.34 7.28 1.83
CA THR A 8 -8.92 7.11 2.15
C THR A 8 -8.56 5.63 2.33
N GLY A 9 -7.37 5.25 1.87
CA GLY A 9 -6.76 4.00 2.29
C GLY A 9 -6.09 4.16 3.66
N VAL A 10 -5.45 3.11 4.13
CA VAL A 10 -4.81 3.04 5.44
C VAL A 10 -3.38 2.52 5.30
N LEU A 11 -2.46 3.05 6.12
CA LEU A 11 -1.11 2.53 6.29
C LEU A 11 -1.06 1.64 7.52
N ALA A 12 -0.68 0.38 7.33
CA ALA A 12 -0.51 -0.57 8.42
C ALA A 12 0.90 -1.20 8.37
N ARG A 13 1.31 -1.79 9.48
CA ARG A 13 2.53 -2.57 9.58
C ARG A 13 2.17 -4.05 9.63
N LYS A 14 2.76 -4.87 8.77
CA LYS A 14 2.61 -6.32 8.81
C LYS A 14 3.31 -6.86 10.06
N VAL A 15 2.56 -7.49 10.95
CA VAL A 15 3.09 -8.09 12.18
C VAL A 15 3.56 -9.51 11.90
N GLY A 16 2.74 -10.30 11.19
CA GLY A 16 3.01 -11.69 10.88
C GLY A 16 1.76 -12.41 10.42
N MET A 17 1.84 -13.73 10.33
CA MET A 17 0.70 -14.58 9.98
C MET A 17 0.35 -15.52 11.13
N THR A 18 -0.93 -15.77 11.29
CA THR A 18 -1.50 -16.72 12.24
C THR A 18 -2.72 -17.40 11.64
N ARG A 19 -3.46 -18.16 12.44
CA ARG A 19 -4.72 -18.75 12.07
C ARG A 19 -5.77 -18.43 13.12
N VAL A 20 -7.00 -18.27 12.69
CA VAL A 20 -8.19 -18.19 13.53
C VAL A 20 -9.15 -19.31 13.14
N PHE A 21 -10.00 -19.71 14.08
CA PHE A 21 -11.05 -20.67 13.80
C PHE A 21 -12.30 -19.92 13.35
N ASP A 22 -12.95 -20.42 12.33
CA ASP A 22 -14.26 -19.98 11.91
C ASP A 22 -15.36 -20.66 12.79
N ALA A 23 -16.59 -20.19 12.70
CA ALA A 23 -17.74 -20.76 13.41
C ALA A 23 -17.90 -22.27 13.15
N ASP A 24 -17.57 -22.72 11.95
CA ASP A 24 -17.58 -24.13 11.54
C ASP A 24 -16.36 -24.94 12.05
N GLY A 25 -15.47 -24.36 12.87
CA GLY A 25 -14.26 -24.99 13.36
C GLY A 25 -13.14 -25.12 12.32
N ARG A 26 -13.26 -24.46 11.14
CA ARG A 26 -12.24 -24.48 10.09
C ARG A 26 -11.11 -23.53 10.40
N HIS A 27 -9.88 -23.92 10.08
CA HIS A 27 -8.71 -23.05 10.16
C HIS A 27 -8.74 -22.02 9.02
N VAL A 28 -8.75 -20.74 9.38
CA VAL A 28 -8.64 -19.62 8.44
C VAL A 28 -7.26 -18.99 8.62
N PRO A 29 -6.35 -19.08 7.63
CA PRO A 29 -5.07 -18.40 7.70
C PRO A 29 -5.26 -16.90 7.57
N VAL A 30 -4.68 -16.12 8.47
CA VAL A 30 -4.79 -14.66 8.49
C VAL A 30 -3.44 -13.99 8.63
N THR A 31 -3.29 -12.85 7.98
CA THR A 31 -2.19 -11.91 8.23
C THR A 31 -2.68 -10.83 9.18
N VAL A 32 -1.90 -10.57 10.22
CA VAL A 32 -2.16 -9.52 11.22
C VAL A 32 -1.47 -8.24 10.79
N LEU A 33 -2.25 -7.17 10.68
CA LEU A 33 -1.81 -5.83 10.28
C LEU A 33 -2.08 -4.87 11.43
N SER A 34 -1.05 -4.13 11.89
CA SER A 34 -1.16 -3.14 12.97
C SER A 34 -1.23 -1.74 12.40
N LEU A 35 -2.17 -0.94 12.91
CA LEU A 35 -2.34 0.48 12.60
C LEU A 35 -1.59 1.40 13.57
N GLU A 36 -0.71 0.84 14.40
CA GLU A 36 0.02 1.61 15.41
C GLU A 36 0.66 2.87 14.82
N GLY A 37 0.31 4.02 15.38
CA GLY A 37 0.83 5.32 14.97
C GLY A 37 0.36 5.80 13.59
N CYS A 38 -0.70 5.24 13.01
CA CYS A 38 -1.26 5.72 11.74
C CYS A 38 -2.06 7.02 11.96
N GLN A 39 -1.51 8.15 11.52
CA GLN A 39 -2.10 9.49 11.73
C GLN A 39 -2.13 10.30 10.43
N VAL A 40 -3.05 11.27 10.37
CA VAL A 40 -3.15 12.25 9.29
C VAL A 40 -2.05 13.30 9.47
N VAL A 41 -1.11 13.33 8.54
CA VAL A 41 0.01 14.31 8.54
C VAL A 41 -0.33 15.56 7.75
N GLY A 42 -1.31 15.48 6.88
CA GLY A 42 -1.75 16.61 6.07
C GLY A 42 -2.88 16.24 5.13
N VAL A 43 -3.49 17.25 4.58
CA VAL A 43 -4.53 17.12 3.56
C VAL A 43 -4.19 17.98 2.35
N ARG A 44 -4.67 17.59 1.18
CA ARG A 44 -4.65 18.39 -0.04
C ARG A 44 -6.08 18.71 -0.42
N THR A 45 -6.28 19.95 -0.80
CA THR A 45 -7.56 20.46 -1.29
C THR A 45 -7.45 20.85 -2.75
N GLU A 46 -8.55 20.93 -3.42
CA GLU A 46 -8.66 21.57 -4.72
C GLU A 46 -8.73 23.07 -4.50
N GLU A 47 -7.91 23.82 -5.23
CA GLU A 47 -7.89 25.29 -5.18
C GLU A 47 -8.23 25.83 -6.56
N GLU A 48 -9.13 26.78 -6.62
CA GLU A 48 -9.39 27.54 -7.85
C GLU A 48 -8.34 28.64 -7.96
N ARG A 49 -7.67 28.69 -9.09
CA ARG A 49 -6.64 29.66 -9.41
C ARG A 49 -7.00 30.44 -10.67
N THR A 50 -7.10 31.75 -10.53
CA THR A 50 -7.26 32.62 -11.70
C THR A 50 -5.90 32.83 -12.35
N VAL A 51 -5.73 32.34 -13.58
CA VAL A 51 -4.47 32.47 -14.34
C VAL A 51 -4.70 33.42 -15.48
N LYS A 52 -3.88 34.47 -15.56
CA LYS A 52 -3.86 35.38 -16.71
C LYS A 52 -3.25 34.68 -17.92
N THR A 53 -4.00 34.59 -19.00
CA THR A 53 -3.50 34.05 -20.26
C THR A 53 -2.64 35.06 -20.99
N LYS A 54 -1.70 34.59 -21.84
CA LYS A 54 -0.83 35.45 -22.66
C LYS A 54 -1.61 36.40 -23.59
N LYS A 55 -2.90 36.16 -23.82
CA LYS A 55 -3.81 36.98 -24.63
C LYS A 55 -4.63 38.00 -23.81
N GLY A 56 -4.30 38.20 -22.53
CA GLY A 56 -4.96 39.20 -21.67
C GLY A 56 -6.29 38.77 -21.06
N GLY A 57 -6.74 37.55 -21.28
CA GLY A 57 -7.94 36.97 -20.62
C GLY A 57 -7.61 36.31 -19.30
N GLU A 58 -8.56 36.31 -18.38
CA GLU A 58 -8.46 35.55 -17.13
C GLU A 58 -9.19 34.22 -17.31
N VAL A 59 -8.55 33.12 -16.93
CA VAL A 59 -9.15 31.77 -16.94
C VAL A 59 -9.02 31.19 -15.56
N VAL A 60 -10.14 30.79 -14.98
CA VAL A 60 -10.17 30.04 -13.72
C VAL A 60 -9.77 28.59 -14.02
N ARG A 61 -8.71 28.13 -13.39
CA ARG A 61 -8.28 26.72 -13.42
C ARG A 61 -8.38 26.13 -12.04
N THR A 62 -8.96 24.95 -11.95
CA THR A 62 -8.93 24.16 -10.72
C THR A 62 -7.58 23.47 -10.66
N ASP A 63 -6.74 23.91 -9.73
CA ASP A 63 -5.44 23.30 -9.45
C ASP A 63 -5.55 22.37 -8.23
N GLY A 64 -4.82 21.28 -8.28
CA GLY A 64 -4.77 20.34 -7.17
C GLY A 64 -5.77 19.19 -7.26
N TYR A 65 -5.96 18.53 -6.17
CA TYR A 65 -6.85 17.38 -5.99
C TYR A 65 -7.05 17.10 -4.50
N LYS A 66 -8.18 16.49 -4.16
CA LYS A 66 -8.44 16.07 -2.76
C LYS A 66 -7.64 14.83 -2.42
N ALA A 67 -6.84 14.91 -1.34
CA ALA A 67 -6.08 13.78 -0.85
C ALA A 67 -5.78 13.89 0.65
N VAL A 68 -5.62 12.73 1.29
CA VAL A 68 -5.20 12.60 2.68
C VAL A 68 -3.78 12.04 2.72
N ILE A 69 -2.89 12.68 3.45
CA ILE A 69 -1.52 12.23 3.66
C ILE A 69 -1.45 11.54 5.02
N LEU A 70 -1.25 10.22 5.01
CA LEU A 70 -1.11 9.41 6.21
C LEU A 70 0.36 9.13 6.52
N GLY A 71 0.70 9.15 7.80
CA GLY A 71 1.99 8.72 8.32
C GLY A 71 1.83 7.54 9.27
N ALA A 72 2.74 6.57 9.22
CA ALA A 72 2.73 5.42 10.11
C ALA A 72 4.12 5.08 10.65
N GLY A 73 4.16 4.50 11.85
CA GLY A 73 5.37 4.12 12.57
C GLY A 73 6.18 5.33 13.06
N ASP A 74 6.57 5.34 14.30
CA ASP A 74 7.30 6.47 14.87
C ASP A 74 8.79 6.42 14.51
N LYS A 75 9.38 7.58 14.29
CA LYS A 75 10.78 7.77 13.96
C LYS A 75 11.42 8.84 14.83
N LYS A 76 12.64 8.60 15.29
CA LYS A 76 13.38 9.60 16.10
C LYS A 76 13.62 10.87 15.29
N ALA A 77 13.37 12.05 15.89
CA ALA A 77 13.53 13.35 15.24
C ALA A 77 14.95 13.56 14.66
N LYS A 78 15.99 13.09 15.34
CA LYS A 78 17.38 13.16 14.87
C LYS A 78 17.66 12.38 13.57
N ARG A 79 16.83 11.37 13.24
CA ARG A 79 16.92 10.58 12.00
C ARG A 79 15.99 11.09 10.90
N THR A 80 15.27 12.20 11.15
CA THR A 80 14.32 12.78 10.19
C THR A 80 14.94 14.05 9.59
N VAL A 81 14.88 14.20 8.27
CA VAL A 81 15.38 15.39 7.56
C VAL A 81 14.60 16.64 7.96
N LYS A 82 15.25 17.82 7.90
CA LYS A 82 14.71 19.11 8.35
C LYS A 82 13.36 19.45 7.71
N ALA A 83 13.20 19.23 6.41
CA ALA A 83 11.96 19.50 5.68
C ALA A 83 10.77 18.69 6.23
N LEU A 84 10.95 17.38 6.45
CA LEU A 84 9.91 16.53 7.03
C LEU A 84 9.63 16.85 8.49
N ARG A 85 10.65 17.24 9.29
CA ARG A 85 10.43 17.71 10.67
C ARG A 85 9.51 18.93 10.72
N GLY A 86 9.74 19.89 9.80
CA GLY A 86 8.86 21.06 9.68
C GLY A 86 7.43 20.70 9.30
N GLN A 87 7.25 19.74 8.39
CA GLN A 87 5.92 19.25 8.01
C GLN A 87 5.19 18.56 9.18
N PHE A 88 5.87 17.70 9.93
CA PHE A 88 5.30 17.04 11.11
C PHE A 88 4.99 18.03 12.23
N ALA A 89 5.89 19.01 12.46
CA ALA A 89 5.65 20.07 13.45
C ALA A 89 4.41 20.91 13.10
N LYS A 90 4.25 21.29 11.82
CA LYS A 90 3.04 21.99 11.34
C LYS A 90 1.77 21.17 11.54
N ALA A 91 1.86 19.86 11.41
CA ALA A 91 0.74 18.94 11.61
C ALA A 91 0.47 18.61 13.09
N GLY A 92 1.35 19.00 14.02
CA GLY A 92 1.25 18.63 15.44
C GLY A 92 1.44 17.14 15.71
N VAL A 93 2.19 16.42 14.85
CA VAL A 93 2.37 14.94 14.92
C VAL A 93 3.83 14.60 15.14
N ALA A 94 4.09 13.49 15.82
CA ALA A 94 5.44 12.93 15.94
C ALA A 94 5.98 12.51 14.55
N PRO A 95 7.31 12.58 14.31
CA PRO A 95 7.89 12.16 13.05
C PRO A 95 7.57 10.70 12.72
N LYS A 96 7.10 10.44 11.50
CA LYS A 96 6.68 9.12 11.04
C LYS A 96 7.73 8.47 10.13
N ALA A 97 7.80 7.13 10.15
CA ALA A 97 8.75 6.35 9.37
C ALA A 97 8.33 6.24 7.89
N LYS A 98 7.04 6.06 7.65
CA LYS A 98 6.45 5.96 6.31
C LYS A 98 5.34 6.98 6.15
N ILE A 99 5.33 7.66 4.99
CA ILE A 99 4.29 8.61 4.59
C ILE A 99 3.72 8.13 3.26
N LYS A 100 2.40 8.22 3.11
CA LYS A 100 1.70 7.91 1.86
C LYS A 100 0.50 8.79 1.68
N GLU A 101 0.27 9.18 0.44
CA GLU A 101 -0.87 9.97 0.03
C GLU A 101 -1.96 9.06 -0.57
N PHE A 102 -3.20 9.33 -0.19
CA PHE A 102 -4.39 8.66 -0.71
C PHE A 102 -5.35 9.71 -1.27
N ARG A 103 -5.66 9.60 -2.55
CA ARG A 103 -6.69 10.44 -3.18
C ARG A 103 -8.06 10.03 -2.67
N VAL A 104 -8.90 11.02 -2.36
CA VAL A 104 -10.25 10.82 -1.82
C VAL A 104 -11.24 11.72 -2.58
N SER A 105 -12.48 11.29 -2.62
CA SER A 105 -13.56 12.09 -3.24
C SER A 105 -14.55 12.64 -2.20
N GLY A 106 -14.43 12.23 -0.94
CA GLY A 106 -15.28 12.64 0.17
C GLY A 106 -14.69 13.78 1.00
N ASP A 107 -15.21 13.89 2.22
CA ASP A 107 -14.73 14.83 3.22
C ASP A 107 -13.32 14.52 3.67
N LEU A 108 -12.57 15.55 3.98
CA LEU A 108 -11.20 15.45 4.45
C LEU A 108 -11.17 15.41 5.98
N PRO A 109 -10.46 14.45 6.59
CA PRO A 109 -10.29 14.40 8.02
C PRO A 109 -9.40 15.54 8.52
N GLU A 110 -9.53 15.88 9.80
CA GLU A 110 -8.65 16.85 10.45
C GLU A 110 -7.21 16.36 10.50
N VAL A 111 -6.26 17.29 10.32
CA VAL A 111 -4.83 17.00 10.44
C VAL A 111 -4.51 16.62 11.89
N GLY A 112 -3.72 15.58 12.10
CA GLY A 112 -3.41 15.03 13.41
C GLY A 112 -4.33 13.89 13.87
N SER A 113 -5.48 13.68 13.22
CA SER A 113 -6.41 12.59 13.53
C SER A 113 -5.74 11.21 13.37
N THR A 114 -6.11 10.27 14.24
CA THR A 114 -5.61 8.89 14.20
C THR A 114 -6.62 7.99 13.48
N VAL A 115 -6.13 7.13 12.58
CA VAL A 115 -6.96 6.16 11.87
C VAL A 115 -7.26 4.98 12.79
N LEU A 116 -8.52 4.56 12.87
CA LEU A 116 -8.98 3.44 13.69
C LEU A 116 -9.16 2.16 12.84
N ALA A 117 -9.15 0.99 13.52
CA ALA A 117 -9.26 -0.29 12.82
C ALA A 117 -10.67 -0.58 12.29
N ASP A 118 -11.71 0.04 12.84
CA ASP A 118 -13.10 0.01 12.36
C ASP A 118 -13.32 0.77 11.04
N HIS A 119 -12.26 1.36 10.49
CA HIS A 119 -12.23 1.87 9.11
C HIS A 119 -12.65 0.80 8.10
N PHE A 120 -12.30 -0.45 8.34
CA PHE A 120 -12.73 -1.62 7.56
C PHE A 120 -13.66 -2.48 8.37
N VAL A 121 -14.69 -3.01 7.70
CA VAL A 121 -15.72 -3.85 8.32
C VAL A 121 -15.41 -5.32 8.08
N GLU A 122 -15.80 -6.20 9.00
CA GLU A 122 -15.66 -7.64 8.84
C GLU A 122 -16.40 -8.13 7.59
N GLY A 123 -15.79 -9.04 6.85
CA GLY A 123 -16.29 -9.55 5.57
C GLY A 123 -15.98 -8.64 4.36
N GLN A 124 -15.55 -7.39 4.56
CA GLN A 124 -15.21 -6.47 3.49
C GLN A 124 -14.05 -7.00 2.65
N LYS A 125 -14.08 -6.70 1.34
CA LYS A 125 -12.96 -6.97 0.43
C LYS A 125 -12.05 -5.75 0.37
N VAL A 126 -10.73 -6.02 0.47
CA VAL A 126 -9.68 -5.00 0.43
C VAL A 126 -8.56 -5.39 -0.53
N ASP A 127 -7.89 -4.40 -1.07
CA ASP A 127 -6.68 -4.55 -1.87
C ASP A 127 -5.48 -4.10 -1.04
N VAL A 128 -4.47 -4.96 -0.92
CA VAL A 128 -3.28 -4.68 -0.11
C VAL A 128 -2.06 -4.61 -1.00
N SER A 129 -1.37 -3.47 -0.95
CA SER A 129 -0.14 -3.21 -1.71
C SER A 129 1.05 -3.09 -0.77
N ALA A 130 2.15 -3.74 -1.10
CA ALA A 130 3.42 -3.58 -0.39
C ALA A 130 4.61 -3.91 -1.29
N GLN A 131 5.81 -3.62 -0.79
CA GLN A 131 7.06 -4.04 -1.40
C GLN A 131 7.25 -5.54 -1.15
N SER A 132 7.41 -6.32 -2.21
CA SER A 132 7.65 -7.76 -2.11
C SER A 132 9.05 -8.07 -1.59
N ILE A 133 9.24 -9.26 -1.05
CA ILE A 133 10.56 -9.72 -0.61
C ILE A 133 11.47 -9.86 -1.82
N GLY A 134 12.64 -9.20 -1.81
CA GLY A 134 13.64 -9.30 -2.85
C GLY A 134 14.27 -10.70 -2.89
N LYS A 135 14.47 -11.24 -4.09
CA LYS A 135 15.12 -12.53 -4.34
C LYS A 135 16.39 -12.37 -5.17
N GLY A 136 16.84 -11.13 -5.39
CA GLY A 136 18.02 -10.78 -6.16
C GLY A 136 17.91 -11.18 -7.63
N PHE A 137 19.06 -11.40 -8.29
CA PHE A 137 19.09 -11.89 -9.66
C PHE A 137 18.66 -13.37 -9.68
N ALA A 138 17.62 -13.69 -10.45
CA ALA A 138 17.06 -15.03 -10.55
C ALA A 138 17.15 -15.54 -12.00
N GLY A 139 17.56 -16.80 -12.16
CA GLY A 139 17.56 -17.48 -13.45
C GLY A 139 16.14 -17.67 -13.98
N ALA A 140 16.03 -18.01 -15.28
CA ALA A 140 14.74 -18.19 -15.96
C ALA A 140 13.86 -19.27 -15.31
N MET A 141 14.45 -20.32 -14.77
CA MET A 141 13.72 -21.36 -14.04
C MET A 141 13.06 -20.82 -12.77
N LYS A 142 13.79 -20.07 -11.92
CA LYS A 142 13.26 -19.50 -10.68
C LYS A 142 12.28 -18.36 -10.96
N ARG A 143 12.58 -17.52 -11.94
CA ARG A 143 11.78 -16.30 -12.20
C ARG A 143 10.49 -16.58 -12.95
N TRP A 144 10.53 -17.55 -13.91
CA TRP A 144 9.45 -17.78 -14.86
C TRP A 144 8.96 -19.23 -14.91
N ASN A 145 9.48 -20.11 -14.04
CA ASN A 145 9.16 -21.54 -13.98
C ASN A 145 9.50 -22.28 -15.28
N PHE A 146 10.62 -21.94 -15.93
CA PHE A 146 11.10 -22.67 -17.09
C PHE A 146 11.60 -24.05 -16.68
N GLY A 147 11.35 -25.07 -17.53
CA GLY A 147 11.74 -26.44 -17.26
C GLY A 147 13.25 -26.69 -17.30
N GLY A 148 14.00 -25.84 -17.98
CA GLY A 148 15.42 -26.07 -18.25
C GLY A 148 15.64 -27.11 -19.34
N LEU A 149 16.86 -27.66 -19.45
CA LEU A 149 17.22 -28.75 -20.36
C LEU A 149 17.41 -30.04 -19.58
N ARG A 150 17.50 -31.16 -20.33
CA ARG A 150 17.70 -32.51 -19.75
C ARG A 150 18.99 -32.57 -18.95
N ALA A 151 18.97 -33.33 -17.84
CA ALA A 151 20.17 -33.61 -17.03
C ALA A 151 21.05 -34.70 -17.62
N THR A 152 20.54 -35.45 -18.62
CA THR A 152 21.16 -36.62 -19.30
C THR A 152 21.23 -36.42 -20.80
N HIS A 153 21.58 -37.41 -21.54
CA HIS A 153 21.70 -37.42 -23.02
C HIS A 153 22.69 -36.38 -23.59
N GLY A 154 23.84 -36.24 -22.93
CA GLY A 154 24.96 -35.43 -23.42
C GLY A 154 24.81 -33.93 -23.29
N VAL A 155 23.79 -33.45 -22.58
CA VAL A 155 23.68 -32.02 -22.25
C VAL A 155 24.78 -31.64 -21.26
N SER A 156 25.63 -30.67 -21.65
CA SER A 156 26.72 -30.16 -20.85
C SER A 156 26.44 -28.71 -20.44
N LEU A 157 26.64 -28.37 -19.16
CA LEU A 157 26.59 -27.01 -18.56
C LEU A 157 25.26 -26.23 -18.71
N SER A 158 24.40 -26.58 -19.66
CA SER A 158 23.20 -25.79 -20.01
C SER A 158 21.91 -26.26 -19.32
N HIS A 159 22.00 -27.08 -18.27
CA HIS A 159 20.84 -27.67 -17.58
C HIS A 159 19.77 -26.67 -17.17
N ARG A 160 20.19 -25.47 -16.74
CA ARG A 160 19.29 -24.42 -16.22
C ARG A 160 19.06 -23.26 -17.17
N SER A 161 19.41 -23.41 -18.45
CA SER A 161 19.22 -22.37 -19.45
C SER A 161 17.73 -22.20 -19.83
N HIS A 162 17.39 -21.05 -20.37
CA HIS A 162 16.01 -20.72 -20.79
C HIS A 162 15.67 -21.21 -22.21
N GLY A 163 16.62 -21.84 -22.91
CA GLY A 163 16.44 -22.29 -24.27
C GLY A 163 16.61 -21.17 -25.30
N SER A 164 15.98 -21.32 -26.47
CA SER A 164 16.08 -20.34 -27.55
C SER A 164 15.48 -18.99 -27.19
N THR A 165 16.14 -17.91 -27.62
CA THR A 165 15.67 -16.52 -27.45
C THR A 165 14.89 -15.99 -28.65
N GLY A 166 14.95 -16.66 -29.80
CA GLY A 166 14.29 -16.25 -31.04
C GLY A 166 14.56 -17.18 -32.19
N MET A 167 14.16 -16.77 -33.38
CA MET A 167 14.43 -17.44 -34.68
C MET A 167 15.78 -17.00 -35.26
N ARG A 168 16.00 -17.15 -36.52
CA ARG A 168 17.25 -16.77 -37.24
C ARG A 168 17.23 -15.30 -37.68
N GLN A 169 17.62 -15.08 -38.95
CA GLN A 169 17.66 -13.76 -39.61
C GLN A 169 16.28 -13.10 -39.69
N ASP A 170 15.22 -13.87 -39.70
CA ASP A 170 13.83 -13.41 -39.68
C ASP A 170 13.15 -13.87 -38.39
N PRO A 171 12.75 -12.96 -37.49
CA PRO A 171 12.69 -11.49 -37.55
C PRO A 171 14.00 -10.75 -37.22
N GLY A 172 15.14 -11.43 -37.01
CA GLY A 172 16.45 -10.83 -36.73
C GLY A 172 16.57 -10.10 -35.39
N ARG A 173 15.60 -10.29 -34.47
CA ARG A 173 15.54 -9.67 -33.19
C ARG A 173 14.89 -10.57 -32.13
N VAL A 174 15.17 -10.29 -30.86
CA VAL A 174 14.42 -10.86 -29.75
C VAL A 174 13.18 -10.03 -29.53
N PHE A 175 12.01 -10.63 -29.45
CA PHE A 175 10.75 -9.92 -29.20
C PHE A 175 10.75 -9.29 -27.81
N LYS A 176 10.11 -8.10 -27.71
CA LYS A 176 9.87 -7.44 -26.41
C LYS A 176 9.11 -8.40 -25.49
N ASN A 177 9.34 -8.26 -24.18
CA ASN A 177 8.72 -9.09 -23.12
C ASN A 177 9.12 -10.59 -23.16
N LYS A 178 10.16 -11.00 -23.92
CA LYS A 178 10.73 -12.34 -23.82
C LYS A 178 11.19 -12.59 -22.38
N LYS A 179 10.67 -13.66 -21.77
CA LYS A 179 11.00 -14.06 -20.40
C LYS A 179 12.44 -14.51 -20.30
N MET A 180 13.25 -13.83 -19.51
CA MET A 180 14.68 -14.09 -19.29
C MET A 180 15.02 -13.96 -17.80
N ALA A 181 16.26 -14.37 -17.45
CA ALA A 181 16.83 -14.11 -16.15
C ALA A 181 16.83 -12.61 -15.81
N GLY A 182 16.83 -12.28 -14.56
CA GLY A 182 16.88 -10.89 -14.10
C GLY A 182 16.46 -10.75 -12.65
N HIS A 183 16.32 -9.51 -12.19
CA HIS A 183 15.90 -9.19 -10.83
C HIS A 183 14.49 -9.73 -10.56
N LEU A 184 14.29 -10.32 -9.38
CA LEU A 184 13.02 -10.87 -8.92
C LEU A 184 12.72 -10.37 -7.52
N GLY A 185 11.48 -9.93 -7.30
CA GLY A 185 11.06 -9.33 -6.05
C GLY A 185 11.57 -7.90 -5.85
N ASP A 186 11.44 -7.36 -4.65
CA ASP A 186 11.72 -5.97 -4.30
C ASP A 186 10.98 -4.97 -5.21
N GLU A 187 9.75 -5.31 -5.55
CA GLU A 187 8.85 -4.51 -6.38
C GLU A 187 7.50 -4.36 -5.69
N ARG A 188 6.79 -3.27 -6.00
CA ARG A 188 5.48 -3.02 -5.43
C ARG A 188 4.46 -3.96 -6.06
N ILE A 189 3.87 -4.82 -5.22
CA ILE A 189 2.85 -5.79 -5.62
C ILE A 189 1.55 -5.47 -4.88
N THR A 190 0.43 -5.68 -5.56
CA THR A 190 -0.91 -5.56 -4.99
C THR A 190 -1.62 -6.91 -5.01
N THR A 191 -2.01 -7.39 -3.84
CA THR A 191 -2.90 -8.55 -3.71
C THR A 191 -4.32 -8.04 -3.59
N GLN A 192 -5.16 -8.40 -4.56
CA GLN A 192 -6.52 -7.91 -4.67
C GLN A 192 -7.55 -8.82 -3.99
N ASN A 193 -8.68 -8.22 -3.57
CA ASN A 193 -9.87 -8.92 -3.05
C ASN A 193 -9.62 -9.79 -1.81
N LEU A 194 -8.69 -9.42 -0.94
CA LEU A 194 -8.53 -10.07 0.35
C LEU A 194 -9.74 -9.76 1.24
N THR A 195 -10.13 -10.72 2.09
CA THR A 195 -11.26 -10.53 3.01
C THR A 195 -10.76 -10.11 4.38
N VAL A 196 -11.34 -9.06 4.94
CA VAL A 196 -11.15 -8.71 6.35
C VAL A 196 -11.91 -9.74 7.19
N VAL A 197 -11.19 -10.46 8.04
CA VAL A 197 -11.79 -11.51 8.89
C VAL A 197 -12.29 -10.91 10.19
N ARG A 198 -11.48 -10.04 10.81
CA ARG A 198 -11.78 -9.40 12.08
C ARG A 198 -11.01 -8.09 12.21
N THR A 199 -11.60 -7.15 12.94
CA THR A 199 -10.95 -5.90 13.35
C THR A 199 -10.94 -5.79 14.87
N ASP A 200 -9.83 -5.32 15.43
CA ASP A 200 -9.69 -5.06 16.87
C ASP A 200 -9.34 -3.58 17.03
N VAL A 201 -10.31 -2.81 17.48
CA VAL A 201 -10.19 -1.35 17.60
C VAL A 201 -9.27 -0.97 18.75
N GLU A 202 -9.33 -1.71 19.87
CA GLU A 202 -8.54 -1.40 21.07
C GLU A 202 -7.05 -1.58 20.81
N ARG A 203 -6.67 -2.64 20.11
CA ARG A 203 -5.28 -2.93 19.75
C ARG A 203 -4.87 -2.33 18.41
N GLY A 204 -5.79 -1.74 17.65
CA GLY A 204 -5.52 -1.22 16.31
C GLY A 204 -5.10 -2.31 15.31
N LEU A 205 -5.71 -3.49 15.37
CA LEU A 205 -5.35 -4.63 14.52
C LEU A 205 -6.43 -4.91 13.47
N ILE A 206 -5.96 -5.26 12.27
CA ILE A 206 -6.80 -5.74 11.17
C ILE A 206 -6.29 -7.13 10.77
N LEU A 207 -7.16 -8.12 10.81
CA LEU A 207 -6.87 -9.48 10.39
C LEU A 207 -7.43 -9.71 8.98
N VAL A 208 -6.54 -9.98 8.03
CA VAL A 208 -6.90 -10.18 6.61
C VAL A 208 -6.66 -11.63 6.23
N LYS A 209 -7.64 -12.28 5.59
CA LYS A 209 -7.54 -13.67 5.15
C LYS A 209 -6.47 -13.84 4.07
N GLY A 210 -5.53 -14.74 4.31
CA GLY A 210 -4.49 -15.12 3.35
C GLY A 210 -3.19 -14.33 3.48
N ALA A 211 -2.35 -14.43 2.46
CA ALA A 211 -1.02 -13.84 2.44
C ALA A 211 -1.03 -12.37 1.97
N VAL A 212 -0.23 -11.54 2.63
CA VAL A 212 0.04 -10.16 2.28
C VAL A 212 1.50 -10.02 1.84
N PRO A 213 1.81 -9.30 0.75
CA PRO A 213 3.17 -9.14 0.27
C PRO A 213 4.09 -8.43 1.28
N GLY A 214 5.39 -8.69 1.17
CA GLY A 214 6.42 -8.13 2.03
C GLY A 214 6.78 -9.02 3.23
N HIS A 215 7.92 -8.70 3.84
CA HIS A 215 8.38 -9.38 5.07
C HIS A 215 7.64 -8.82 6.31
N ASP A 216 7.75 -9.51 7.43
CA ASP A 216 7.20 -9.02 8.68
C ASP A 216 7.92 -7.73 9.11
N GLY A 217 7.15 -6.77 9.61
CA GLY A 217 7.62 -5.42 9.90
C GLY A 217 7.51 -4.42 8.72
N THR A 218 7.19 -4.87 7.50
CA THR A 218 6.99 -4.00 6.33
C THR A 218 5.70 -3.20 6.46
N PHE A 219 5.73 -1.94 6.01
CA PHE A 219 4.53 -1.13 5.86
C PHE A 219 3.75 -1.53 4.61
N VAL A 220 2.46 -1.69 4.77
CA VAL A 220 1.51 -2.06 3.72
C VAL A 220 0.44 -0.98 3.56
N GLU A 221 -0.02 -0.82 2.35
CA GLU A 221 -1.11 0.09 1.99
C GLU A 221 -2.38 -0.75 1.80
N ILE A 222 -3.40 -0.48 2.60
CA ILE A 222 -4.70 -1.16 2.51
C ILE A 222 -5.69 -0.18 1.89
N ARG A 223 -6.44 -0.63 0.89
CA ARG A 223 -7.50 0.14 0.24
C ARG A 223 -8.73 -0.72 0.05
N ASP A 224 -9.86 -0.09 -0.16
CA ASP A 224 -11.06 -0.79 -0.61
C ASP A 224 -10.78 -1.51 -1.93
N ALA A 225 -11.37 -2.68 -2.11
CA ALA A 225 -11.18 -3.46 -3.32
C ALA A 225 -11.79 -2.73 -4.53
N VAL A 226 -10.97 -2.45 -5.54
CA VAL A 226 -11.42 -1.77 -6.76
C VAL A 226 -12.49 -2.58 -7.52
N LYS A 227 -12.42 -3.92 -7.45
CA LYS A 227 -13.31 -4.83 -8.19
C LYS A 227 -14.57 -5.24 -7.44
N LYS A 228 -14.77 -4.77 -6.20
CA LYS A 228 -15.91 -5.12 -5.37
C LYS A 228 -16.56 -3.88 -4.79
N ALA A 229 -17.88 -3.92 -4.68
CA ALA A 229 -18.61 -2.83 -4.03
C ALA A 229 -18.25 -2.73 -2.55
N LEU A 230 -18.28 -1.50 -2.04
CA LEU A 230 -18.13 -1.23 -0.62
C LEU A 230 -19.39 -1.71 0.11
N PRO A 231 -19.29 -2.41 1.26
CA PRO A 231 -20.44 -2.76 2.07
C PRO A 231 -21.19 -1.50 2.54
N GLU A 232 -22.52 -1.59 2.66
CA GLU A 232 -23.36 -0.46 3.07
C GLU A 232 -23.07 0.03 4.50
N ASN A 233 -22.63 -0.88 5.38
CA ASN A 233 -22.28 -0.60 6.77
C ASN A 233 -20.84 -0.05 6.93
N ALA A 234 -20.06 0.11 5.84
CA ALA A 234 -18.73 0.69 5.92
C ALA A 234 -18.79 2.21 6.09
N PRO A 235 -17.97 2.82 6.99
CA PRO A 235 -17.97 4.26 7.21
C PRO A 235 -17.53 4.98 5.92
N LYS A 236 -18.41 5.83 5.37
CA LYS A 236 -18.19 6.51 4.06
C LYS A 236 -16.97 7.42 4.04
N SER A 237 -16.73 8.16 5.12
CA SER A 237 -15.55 9.06 5.25
C SER A 237 -14.33 8.36 5.86
N GLY A 238 -14.45 7.09 6.27
CA GLY A 238 -13.46 6.39 7.08
C GLY A 238 -13.68 6.61 8.58
N SER A 239 -12.91 5.92 9.41
CA SER A 239 -12.98 6.03 10.88
C SER A 239 -11.73 6.71 11.41
N PHE A 240 -11.92 7.88 12.04
CA PHE A 240 -10.86 8.71 12.57
C PHE A 240 -11.19 9.16 14.01
N LYS A 241 -10.20 9.03 14.90
CA LYS A 241 -10.24 9.65 16.22
C LYS A 241 -9.65 11.05 16.10
N ALA A 242 -10.36 12.07 16.61
CA ALA A 242 -9.87 13.45 16.62
C ALA A 242 -8.49 13.56 17.27
N PRO A 243 -7.66 14.54 16.87
CA PRO A 243 -6.34 14.73 17.43
C PRO A 243 -6.44 15.00 18.94
N GLU A 244 -5.67 14.28 19.74
CA GLU A 244 -5.45 14.65 21.13
C GLU A 244 -4.64 15.95 21.09
N LYS A 245 -5.23 17.06 21.56
CA LYS A 245 -4.50 18.31 21.73
C LYS A 245 -3.35 18.00 22.69
N LEU A 246 -2.12 18.08 22.18
CA LEU A 246 -0.93 18.08 23.03
C LEU A 246 -1.11 19.27 23.99
N THR A 247 -1.51 19.00 25.21
CA THR A 247 -1.42 19.98 26.30
C THR A 247 0.05 20.33 26.39
N ALA A 248 0.39 21.55 26.05
CA ALA A 248 1.71 22.13 26.32
C ALA A 248 1.87 22.16 27.85
N GLY A 249 2.47 21.12 28.39
CA GLY A 249 2.68 20.94 29.80
C GLY A 249 3.92 20.11 30.04
N GLY A 250 4.99 20.77 30.44
CA GLY A 250 6.21 20.11 30.90
C GLY A 250 7.48 20.85 30.53
N GLU A 251 7.62 22.09 31.01
CA GLU A 251 8.95 22.59 31.35
C GLU A 251 9.53 21.68 32.42
N GLY A 252 10.71 21.11 32.15
CA GLY A 252 11.46 20.31 33.07
C GLY A 252 12.77 19.93 32.43
#